data_6507812088d36a4dda2ca43dfadc4719
#
_entry.id   6507812088d36a4dda2ca43dfadc4719
#
_cell.length_a   1.000
_cell.length_b   1.000
_cell.length_c   1.000
_cell.angle_alpha   90.00
_cell.angle_beta   90.00
_cell.angle_gamma   90.00
#
_symmetry.space_group_name_H-M   'P 1'
#
loop_
_entity.id
_entity.type
_entity.pdbx_description
1 polymer ?
#
loop_
_entity_poly.entity_id
_entity_poly.type
_entity_poly.pdbx_seq_one_letter_code
_entity_poly.pdbx_strand_id
1 'polypeptide(L)'
;MDRPVTTLFMLMSLDGKISTGSSDERDVDQDFPLISGIKEGLSQYYDLERSTDLWSFNTGRVQAKIGANTRAFPAKTPVSLVLLDNGHLTEHGVRYFCAKAKTFVLITQNPEHPAFSVKEEHLHILRQDTLNLPGALAHLKSDFGCERLTIQSGGTVNGIFLKEKLIDHVDLIIAPVLIGGKNTSSLIDGPSIVSKEELNRLGILRLQSCEVLTHSYLRLRYDVINSI
;
A
#
# COMPACT_ATOMS: atom_id res chain seq x y z
N MET A 1 1.09 -11.03 -18.92
CA MET A 1 2.39 -10.50 -18.43
C MET A 1 2.78 -11.32 -17.20
N ASP A 2 4.00 -11.79 -17.15
CA ASP A 2 4.51 -12.54 -15.98
C ASP A 2 4.88 -11.55 -14.87
N ARG A 3 4.12 -11.53 -13.78
CA ARG A 3 4.25 -10.63 -12.66
C ARG A 3 3.86 -11.33 -11.35
N PRO A 4 4.19 -10.80 -10.17
CA PRO A 4 3.70 -11.34 -8.91
C PRO A 4 2.17 -11.37 -8.86
N VAL A 5 1.63 -12.34 -8.15
CA VAL A 5 0.24 -12.28 -7.67
C VAL A 5 0.14 -11.18 -6.62
N THR A 6 -0.82 -10.27 -6.76
CA THR A 6 -0.94 -9.10 -5.89
C THR A 6 -2.17 -9.16 -5.02
N THR A 7 -2.02 -8.75 -3.76
CA THR A 7 -3.12 -8.62 -2.80
C THR A 7 -3.16 -7.20 -2.26
N LEU A 8 -4.26 -6.48 -2.49
CA LEU A 8 -4.52 -5.20 -1.82
C LEU A 8 -4.99 -5.48 -0.40
N PHE A 9 -4.12 -5.25 0.59
CA PHE A 9 -4.39 -5.46 2.01
C PHE A 9 -4.46 -4.11 2.72
N MET A 10 -5.62 -3.75 3.27
CA MET A 10 -5.83 -2.42 3.84
C MET A 10 -6.75 -2.45 5.06
N LEU A 11 -6.45 -1.55 6.02
CA LEU A 11 -7.37 -1.10 7.05
C LEU A 11 -8.18 0.08 6.52
N MET A 12 -9.49 0.05 6.67
CA MET A 12 -10.36 1.18 6.27
C MET A 12 -11.55 1.34 7.20
N SER A 13 -12.20 2.50 7.14
CA SER A 13 -13.51 2.73 7.75
C SER A 13 -14.62 2.01 6.97
N LEU A 14 -15.81 1.91 7.57
CA LEU A 14 -17.01 1.34 6.91
C LEU A 14 -17.41 2.10 5.64
N ASP A 15 -17.15 3.41 5.58
CA ASP A 15 -17.39 4.25 4.40
C ASP A 15 -16.16 4.33 3.45
N GLY A 16 -15.20 3.38 3.58
CA GLY A 16 -14.12 3.17 2.63
C GLY A 16 -12.94 4.16 2.74
N LYS A 17 -12.80 4.87 3.86
CA LYS A 17 -11.69 5.81 4.08
C LYS A 17 -10.48 5.10 4.67
N ILE A 18 -9.29 5.45 4.15
CA ILE A 18 -7.97 4.96 4.61
C ILE A 18 -7.16 6.07 5.30
N SER A 19 -7.76 7.21 5.53
CA SER A 19 -7.23 8.33 6.31
C SER A 19 -8.37 8.92 7.14
N THR A 20 -8.05 9.64 8.21
CA THR A 20 -9.02 10.32 9.07
C THR A 20 -9.30 11.76 8.62
N GLY A 21 -8.55 12.26 7.63
CA GLY A 21 -8.72 13.61 7.10
C GLY A 21 -7.96 13.83 5.79
N SER A 22 -7.98 15.08 5.30
CA SER A 22 -7.40 15.45 4.01
C SER A 22 -5.94 15.91 4.07
N SER A 23 -5.38 16.13 5.26
CA SER A 23 -3.98 16.54 5.44
C SER A 23 -3.07 15.35 5.71
N ASP A 24 -1.75 15.55 5.48
CA ASP A 24 -0.74 14.54 5.79
C ASP A 24 -0.51 14.33 7.30
N GLU A 25 -1.13 15.14 8.16
CA GLU A 25 -1.14 14.97 9.60
C GLU A 25 -2.21 13.97 10.07
N ARG A 26 -3.10 13.53 9.18
CA ARG A 26 -4.21 12.62 9.47
C ARG A 26 -3.97 11.25 8.87
N ASP A 27 -4.04 10.22 9.71
CA ASP A 27 -3.79 8.84 9.32
C ASP A 27 -4.52 7.86 10.24
N VAL A 28 -5.05 6.76 9.68
CA VAL A 28 -5.70 5.72 10.48
C VAL A 28 -4.75 5.06 11.47
N ASP A 29 -3.47 4.87 11.11
CA ASP A 29 -2.47 4.28 12.00
C ASP A 29 -2.10 5.18 13.19
N GLN A 30 -2.25 6.50 13.04
CA GLN A 30 -1.96 7.47 14.10
C GLN A 30 -3.19 7.82 14.93
N ASP A 31 -4.35 7.93 14.29
CA ASP A 31 -5.56 8.48 14.91
C ASP A 31 -6.45 7.40 15.54
N PHE A 32 -6.56 6.20 14.95
CA PHE A 32 -7.38 5.11 15.49
C PHE A 32 -6.97 4.64 16.89
N PRO A 33 -5.66 4.58 17.23
CA PRO A 33 -5.24 4.27 18.60
C PRO A 33 -5.76 5.23 19.67
N LEU A 34 -6.19 6.43 19.27
CA LEU A 34 -6.68 7.47 20.17
C LEU A 34 -8.20 7.40 20.40
N ILE A 35 -8.94 6.59 19.61
CA ILE A 35 -10.40 6.59 19.58
C ILE A 35 -10.93 5.37 20.31
N SER A 36 -11.67 5.59 21.41
CA SER A 36 -12.38 4.53 22.14
C SER A 36 -13.45 3.91 21.26
N GLY A 37 -13.61 2.58 21.29
CA GLY A 37 -14.47 1.81 20.40
C GLY A 37 -13.77 1.34 19.11
N ILE A 38 -12.61 1.92 18.76
CA ILE A 38 -11.81 1.50 17.61
C ILE A 38 -10.50 0.84 18.07
N LYS A 39 -9.77 1.51 18.99
CA LYS A 39 -8.44 1.06 19.43
C LYS A 39 -8.42 -0.35 20.01
N GLU A 40 -9.50 -0.78 20.62
CA GLU A 40 -9.61 -2.07 21.32
C GLU A 40 -9.51 -3.27 20.34
N GLY A 41 -9.95 -3.09 19.07
CA GLY A 41 -9.88 -4.12 18.05
C GLY A 41 -8.72 -3.95 17.06
N LEU A 42 -7.99 -2.85 17.14
CA LEU A 42 -7.00 -2.46 16.12
C LEU A 42 -5.81 -3.42 16.02
N SER A 43 -5.41 -4.07 17.12
CA SER A 43 -4.30 -5.03 17.13
C SER A 43 -4.49 -6.18 16.15
N GLN A 44 -5.73 -6.59 15.86
CA GLN A 44 -6.05 -7.66 14.93
C GLN A 44 -5.59 -7.35 13.50
N TYR A 45 -5.66 -6.07 13.10
CA TYR A 45 -5.13 -5.64 11.79
C TYR A 45 -3.63 -5.89 11.70
N TYR A 46 -2.85 -5.48 12.71
CA TYR A 46 -1.40 -5.67 12.71
C TYR A 46 -0.98 -7.14 12.84
N ASP A 47 -1.79 -7.97 13.52
CA ASP A 47 -1.55 -9.41 13.59
C ASP A 47 -1.76 -10.08 12.23
N LEU A 48 -2.81 -9.68 11.50
CA LEU A 48 -3.08 -10.15 10.14
C LEU A 48 -2.03 -9.62 9.15
N GLU A 49 -1.59 -8.37 9.28
CA GLU A 49 -0.54 -7.78 8.47
C GLU A 49 0.77 -8.59 8.55
N ARG A 50 1.16 -9.05 9.74
CA ARG A 50 2.37 -9.89 9.91
C ARG A 50 2.28 -11.24 9.19
N SER A 51 1.10 -11.68 8.82
CA SER A 51 0.84 -12.93 8.09
C SER A 51 0.71 -12.73 6.58
N THR A 52 0.90 -11.51 6.07
CA THR A 52 0.85 -11.21 4.63
C THR A 52 2.12 -11.69 3.91
N ASP A 53 2.22 -11.38 2.61
CA ASP A 53 3.36 -11.82 1.80
C ASP A 53 4.69 -11.22 2.29
N LEU A 54 5.80 -11.91 2.00
CA LEU A 54 7.16 -11.43 2.34
C LEU A 54 7.66 -10.30 1.42
N TRP A 55 6.83 -9.84 0.49
CA TRP A 55 7.03 -8.65 -0.30
C TRP A 55 5.88 -7.68 -0.07
N SER A 56 6.19 -6.45 0.31
CA SER A 56 5.20 -5.40 0.55
C SER A 56 5.50 -4.17 -0.31
N PHE A 57 4.46 -3.68 -1.01
CA PHE A 57 4.49 -2.45 -1.79
C PHE A 57 3.79 -1.32 -1.04
N ASN A 58 4.47 -0.19 -0.93
CA ASN A 58 3.93 1.01 -0.30
C ASN A 58 4.40 2.28 -1.04
N THR A 59 4.09 3.47 -0.54
CA THR A 59 4.55 4.74 -1.10
C THR A 59 5.39 5.51 -0.08
N GLY A 60 6.41 6.21 -0.59
CA GLY A 60 7.27 7.04 0.27
C GLY A 60 6.48 8.13 1.00
N ARG A 61 5.42 8.70 0.37
CA ARG A 61 4.53 9.67 1.02
C ARG A 61 3.87 9.10 2.28
N VAL A 62 3.26 7.92 2.20
CA VAL A 62 2.64 7.26 3.36
C VAL A 62 3.69 7.00 4.43
N GLN A 63 4.85 6.49 4.05
CA GLN A 63 5.92 6.15 4.98
C GLN A 63 6.55 7.39 5.64
N ALA A 64 6.75 8.47 4.91
CA ALA A 64 7.21 9.76 5.46
C ALA A 64 6.22 10.32 6.47
N LYS A 65 4.91 10.28 6.14
CA LYS A 65 3.80 10.71 6.98
C LYS A 65 3.77 9.99 8.34
N ILE A 66 4.04 8.69 8.36
CA ILE A 66 4.10 7.90 9.60
C ILE A 66 5.49 7.92 10.27
N GLY A 67 6.40 8.79 9.83
CA GLY A 67 7.62 9.15 10.54
C GLY A 67 8.89 8.43 10.09
N ALA A 68 8.94 7.77 8.92
CA ALA A 68 10.14 7.08 8.43
C ALA A 68 11.39 8.00 8.31
N ASN A 69 11.17 9.31 8.12
CA ASN A 69 12.25 10.28 7.97
C ASN A 69 12.94 10.68 9.30
N THR A 70 12.38 10.29 10.46
CA THR A 70 12.86 10.74 11.78
C THR A 70 12.96 9.62 12.81
N ARG A 71 12.35 8.45 12.55
CA ARG A 71 12.39 7.31 13.48
C ARG A 71 13.80 6.73 13.62
N ALA A 72 14.11 6.18 14.77
CA ALA A 72 15.30 5.37 14.97
C ALA A 72 15.30 4.15 14.03
N PHE A 73 16.48 3.71 13.62
CA PHE A 73 16.59 2.56 12.73
C PHE A 73 16.07 1.29 13.40
N PRO A 74 15.18 0.56 12.72
CA PRO A 74 14.56 -0.64 13.26
C PRO A 74 15.48 -1.86 13.14
N ALA A 75 15.12 -2.93 13.82
CA ALA A 75 15.70 -4.24 13.55
C ALA A 75 15.30 -4.71 12.13
N LYS A 76 16.20 -5.48 11.51
CA LYS A 76 15.98 -6.06 10.19
C LYS A 76 14.85 -7.09 10.25
N THR A 77 13.97 -7.05 9.25
CA THR A 77 12.85 -7.99 9.09
C THR A 77 13.09 -8.93 7.90
N PRO A 78 12.42 -10.08 7.81
CA PRO A 78 12.50 -10.96 6.65
C PRO A 78 11.74 -10.41 5.43
N VAL A 79 11.04 -9.27 5.57
CA VAL A 79 10.20 -8.69 4.52
C VAL A 79 11.05 -7.86 3.56
N SER A 80 10.84 -8.06 2.28
CA SER A 80 11.35 -7.19 1.21
C SER A 80 10.35 -6.08 0.94
N LEU A 81 10.84 -4.86 0.79
CA LEU A 81 9.99 -3.67 0.63
C LEU A 81 10.16 -3.05 -0.75
N VAL A 82 9.06 -2.67 -1.35
CA VAL A 82 9.00 -1.89 -2.59
C VAL A 82 8.34 -0.56 -2.28
N LEU A 83 9.01 0.55 -2.52
CA LEU A 83 8.43 1.88 -2.32
C LEU A 83 8.42 2.66 -3.62
N LEU A 84 7.26 3.22 -3.96
CA LEU A 84 7.15 4.26 -4.99
C LEU A 84 7.31 5.61 -4.32
N ASP A 85 8.37 6.33 -4.65
CA ASP A 85 8.62 7.68 -4.12
C ASP A 85 9.36 8.57 -5.11
N ASN A 86 8.96 9.85 -5.15
CA ASN A 86 9.59 10.86 -5.98
C ASN A 86 10.25 11.99 -5.16
N GLY A 87 10.17 11.97 -3.82
CA GLY A 87 10.80 13.02 -3.02
C GLY A 87 10.21 13.25 -1.63
N HIS A 88 9.42 12.31 -1.10
CA HIS A 88 8.92 12.39 0.28
C HIS A 88 9.91 11.80 1.29
N LEU A 89 10.70 10.80 0.85
CA LEU A 89 11.76 10.23 1.68
C LEU A 89 13.02 11.07 1.63
N THR A 90 13.54 11.40 2.79
CA THR A 90 14.89 11.94 2.96
C THR A 90 15.93 10.82 2.87
N GLU A 91 17.22 11.17 2.84
CA GLU A 91 18.30 10.18 2.94
C GLU A 91 18.16 9.31 4.20
N HIS A 92 17.77 9.91 5.34
CA HIS A 92 17.48 9.16 6.57
C HIS A 92 16.35 8.14 6.36
N GLY A 93 15.25 8.55 5.71
CA GLY A 93 14.12 7.65 5.42
C GLY A 93 14.53 6.48 4.52
N VAL A 94 15.38 6.72 3.51
CA VAL A 94 15.93 5.65 2.67
C VAL A 94 16.77 4.68 3.51
N ARG A 95 17.71 5.20 4.34
CA ARG A 95 18.54 4.38 5.25
C ARG A 95 17.70 3.61 6.27
N TYR A 96 16.60 4.20 6.75
CA TYR A 96 15.64 3.51 7.63
C TYR A 96 15.10 2.24 6.97
N PHE A 97 14.70 2.31 5.68
CA PHE A 97 14.21 1.14 4.95
C PHE A 97 15.33 0.16 4.58
N CYS A 98 16.54 0.63 4.32
CA CYS A 98 17.70 -0.24 4.17
C CYS A 98 17.97 -1.06 5.46
N ALA A 99 17.86 -0.45 6.63
CA ALA A 99 18.01 -1.16 7.89
C ALA A 99 16.88 -2.17 8.13
N LYS A 100 15.65 -1.83 7.74
CA LYS A 100 14.44 -2.63 8.01
C LYS A 100 14.29 -3.84 7.07
N ALA A 101 14.48 -3.64 5.76
CA ALA A 101 14.11 -4.59 4.73
C ALA A 101 15.15 -5.68 4.48
N LYS A 102 14.72 -6.89 4.13
CA LYS A 102 15.60 -7.92 3.56
C LYS A 102 16.17 -7.44 2.23
N THR A 103 15.33 -6.93 1.34
CA THR A 103 15.66 -6.27 0.08
C THR A 103 14.81 -5.01 0.00
N PHE A 104 15.40 -3.90 -0.41
CA PHE A 104 14.67 -2.65 -0.59
C PHE A 104 14.73 -2.21 -2.05
N VAL A 105 13.58 -2.16 -2.71
CA VAL A 105 13.43 -1.68 -4.07
C VAL A 105 12.73 -0.33 -4.04
N LEU A 106 13.38 0.70 -4.52
CA LEU A 106 12.79 2.04 -4.68
C LEU A 106 12.46 2.28 -6.15
N ILE A 107 11.21 2.57 -6.45
CA ILE A 107 10.74 3.01 -7.77
C ILE A 107 10.63 4.52 -7.74
N THR A 108 11.32 5.21 -8.66
CA THR A 108 11.29 6.67 -8.70
C THR A 108 11.34 7.21 -10.13
N GLN A 109 10.68 8.35 -10.35
CA GLN A 109 10.79 9.15 -11.57
C GLN A 109 11.75 10.33 -11.37
N ASN A 110 12.15 10.61 -10.12
CA ASN A 110 13.02 11.72 -9.78
C ASN A 110 14.50 11.34 -9.96
N PRO A 111 15.23 11.94 -10.92
CA PRO A 111 16.65 11.65 -11.12
C PRO A 111 17.55 12.17 -9.97
N GLU A 112 17.03 13.07 -9.14
CA GLU A 112 17.75 13.66 -8.00
C GLU A 112 17.26 13.10 -6.66
N HIS A 113 16.59 11.91 -6.67
CA HIS A 113 16.09 11.31 -5.44
C HIS A 113 17.25 11.02 -4.46
N PRO A 114 17.10 11.32 -3.14
CA PRO A 114 18.16 11.10 -2.14
C PRO A 114 18.71 9.67 -2.08
N ALA A 115 17.95 8.68 -2.53
CA ALA A 115 18.39 7.29 -2.57
C ALA A 115 19.63 7.07 -3.44
N PHE A 116 19.90 7.91 -4.45
CA PHE A 116 21.09 7.77 -5.29
C PHE A 116 22.39 8.08 -4.53
N SER A 117 22.32 8.80 -3.41
CA SER A 117 23.48 9.04 -2.53
C SER A 117 23.72 7.92 -1.52
N VAL A 118 22.75 7.03 -1.31
CA VAL A 118 22.84 5.94 -0.34
C VAL A 118 23.49 4.72 -0.97
N LYS A 119 24.57 4.24 -0.36
CA LYS A 119 25.31 3.05 -0.82
C LYS A 119 25.03 1.90 0.15
N GLU A 120 24.08 1.06 -0.20
CA GLU A 120 23.70 -0.13 0.54
C GLU A 120 23.49 -1.29 -0.43
N GLU A 121 24.08 -2.45 -0.16
CA GLU A 121 24.08 -3.61 -1.07
C GLU A 121 22.69 -4.09 -1.45
N HIS A 122 21.74 -4.02 -0.54
CA HIS A 122 20.37 -4.50 -0.73
C HIS A 122 19.36 -3.40 -1.12
N LEU A 123 19.85 -2.18 -1.43
CA LEU A 123 19.06 -1.11 -2.04
C LEU A 123 19.16 -1.20 -3.56
N HIS A 124 18.00 -1.34 -4.21
CA HIS A 124 17.88 -1.34 -5.65
C HIS A 124 16.97 -0.19 -6.09
N ILE A 125 17.44 0.63 -7.03
CA ILE A 125 16.70 1.79 -7.52
C ILE A 125 16.24 1.51 -8.95
N LEU A 126 14.92 1.43 -9.13
CA LEU A 126 14.27 1.34 -10.44
C LEU A 126 13.86 2.75 -10.87
N ARG A 127 14.76 3.43 -11.58
CA ARG A 127 14.42 4.73 -12.17
C ARG A 127 13.58 4.54 -13.42
N GLN A 128 12.51 5.30 -13.54
CA GLN A 128 11.61 5.32 -14.68
C GLN A 128 11.37 6.77 -15.11
N ASP A 129 11.39 7.07 -16.41
CA ASP A 129 11.06 8.42 -16.90
C ASP A 129 9.54 8.68 -16.80
N THR A 130 8.73 7.65 -17.00
CA THR A 130 7.28 7.64 -16.77
C THR A 130 6.93 6.40 -15.95
N LEU A 131 6.01 6.56 -14.98
CA LEU A 131 5.58 5.45 -14.13
C LEU A 131 5.00 4.30 -14.96
N ASN A 132 5.63 3.14 -14.85
CA ASN A 132 5.24 1.88 -15.48
C ASN A 132 5.19 0.79 -14.42
N LEU A 133 4.06 0.68 -13.71
CA LEU A 133 3.86 -0.35 -12.69
C LEU A 133 3.87 -1.76 -13.28
N PRO A 134 3.21 -2.06 -14.42
CA PRO A 134 3.32 -3.38 -15.04
C PRO A 134 4.77 -3.83 -15.27
N GLY A 135 5.60 -2.95 -15.84
CA GLY A 135 7.03 -3.23 -16.06
C GLY A 135 7.81 -3.41 -14.75
N ALA A 136 7.53 -2.58 -13.73
CA ALA A 136 8.15 -2.70 -12.43
C ALA A 136 7.80 -4.04 -11.75
N LEU A 137 6.54 -4.48 -11.82
CA LEU A 137 6.11 -5.76 -11.26
C LEU A 137 6.76 -6.95 -12.00
N ALA A 138 6.86 -6.89 -13.33
CA ALA A 138 7.56 -7.92 -14.11
C ALA A 138 9.03 -8.03 -13.68
N HIS A 139 9.70 -6.89 -13.49
CA HIS A 139 11.08 -6.84 -13.00
C HIS A 139 11.23 -7.39 -11.56
N LEU A 140 10.28 -7.08 -10.66
CA LEU A 140 10.26 -7.66 -9.31
C LEU A 140 10.20 -9.19 -9.36
N LYS A 141 9.43 -9.76 -10.28
CA LYS A 141 9.35 -11.21 -10.43
C LYS A 141 10.60 -11.80 -11.05
N SER A 142 11.06 -11.28 -12.18
CA SER A 142 12.20 -11.83 -12.93
C SER A 142 13.51 -11.73 -12.18
N ASP A 143 13.80 -10.57 -11.58
CA ASP A 143 15.14 -10.27 -11.06
C ASP A 143 15.25 -10.51 -9.56
N PHE A 144 14.12 -10.43 -8.83
CA PHE A 144 14.11 -10.61 -7.37
C PHE A 144 13.31 -11.83 -6.89
N GLY A 145 12.69 -12.59 -7.80
CA GLY A 145 11.90 -13.78 -7.45
C GLY A 145 10.65 -13.45 -6.61
N CYS A 146 10.08 -12.26 -6.78
CA CYS A 146 8.85 -11.87 -6.12
C CYS A 146 7.65 -12.60 -6.74
N GLU A 147 7.17 -13.66 -6.10
CA GLU A 147 6.00 -14.42 -6.59
C GLU A 147 4.68 -13.83 -6.10
N ARG A 148 4.66 -13.23 -4.93
CA ARG A 148 3.50 -12.63 -4.28
C ARG A 148 3.86 -11.30 -3.66
N LEU A 149 2.96 -10.30 -3.79
CA LEU A 149 3.18 -8.93 -3.35
C LEU A 149 1.93 -8.39 -2.64
N THR A 150 2.07 -8.01 -1.40
CA THR A 150 1.03 -7.26 -0.67
C THR A 150 1.13 -5.77 -0.97
N ILE A 151 0.02 -5.16 -1.38
CA ILE A 151 -0.10 -3.73 -1.67
C ILE A 151 -0.74 -3.04 -0.47
N GLN A 152 -0.05 -2.04 0.08
CA GLN A 152 -0.49 -1.22 1.21
C GLN A 152 -0.22 0.26 0.91
N SER A 153 -0.70 0.74 -0.24
CA SER A 153 -0.41 2.10 -0.71
C SER A 153 -1.59 3.06 -0.52
N GLY A 154 -1.37 4.35 -0.78
CA GLY A 154 -2.44 5.35 -0.74
C GLY A 154 -3.43 5.21 -1.90
N GLY A 155 -4.64 5.75 -1.72
CA GLY A 155 -5.77 5.58 -2.66
C GLY A 155 -5.45 5.92 -4.12
N THR A 156 -4.64 6.94 -4.36
CA THR A 156 -4.22 7.32 -5.74
C THR A 156 -3.42 6.21 -6.42
N VAL A 157 -2.46 5.62 -5.72
CA VAL A 157 -1.63 4.54 -6.28
C VAL A 157 -2.43 3.25 -6.39
N ASN A 158 -3.29 2.94 -5.40
CA ASN A 158 -4.26 1.84 -5.50
C ASN A 158 -5.16 2.01 -6.74
N GLY A 159 -5.57 3.25 -7.07
CA GLY A 159 -6.33 3.56 -8.29
C GLY A 159 -5.57 3.26 -9.58
N ILE A 160 -4.24 3.48 -9.60
CA ILE A 160 -3.39 3.11 -10.74
C ILE A 160 -3.32 1.58 -10.85
N PHE A 161 -3.08 0.86 -9.74
CA PHE A 161 -3.09 -0.60 -9.74
C PHE A 161 -4.41 -1.18 -10.26
N LEU A 162 -5.55 -0.62 -9.85
CA LEU A 162 -6.86 -1.03 -10.33
C LEU A 162 -7.01 -0.79 -11.84
N LYS A 163 -6.70 0.43 -12.30
CA LYS A 163 -6.83 0.82 -13.71
C LYS A 163 -5.99 -0.06 -14.64
N GLU A 164 -4.78 -0.40 -14.21
CA GLU A 164 -3.85 -1.26 -14.97
C GLU A 164 -4.13 -2.76 -14.77
N LYS A 165 -5.23 -3.13 -14.08
CA LYS A 165 -5.64 -4.52 -13.79
C LYS A 165 -4.53 -5.32 -13.06
N LEU A 166 -3.88 -4.66 -12.12
CA LEU A 166 -2.75 -5.22 -11.36
C LEU A 166 -3.13 -5.67 -9.96
N ILE A 167 -4.42 -5.78 -9.62
CA ILE A 167 -4.90 -6.31 -8.34
C ILE A 167 -5.55 -7.66 -8.62
N ASP A 168 -5.06 -8.73 -8.00
CA ASP A 168 -5.62 -10.08 -8.12
C ASP A 168 -6.55 -10.42 -6.96
N HIS A 169 -6.18 -9.99 -5.76
CA HIS A 169 -6.94 -10.21 -4.54
C HIS A 169 -7.09 -8.91 -3.74
N VAL A 170 -8.18 -8.87 -2.97
CA VAL A 170 -8.46 -7.78 -2.02
C VAL A 170 -8.72 -8.41 -0.66
N ASP A 171 -8.06 -7.91 0.39
CA ASP A 171 -8.20 -8.33 1.78
C ASP A 171 -8.33 -7.08 2.66
N LEU A 172 -9.55 -6.81 3.11
CA LEU A 172 -9.90 -5.58 3.81
C LEU A 172 -10.25 -5.85 5.26
N ILE A 173 -9.64 -5.07 6.14
CA ILE A 173 -10.05 -4.99 7.54
C ILE A 173 -10.88 -3.71 7.69
N ILE A 174 -12.14 -3.87 8.05
CA ILE A 174 -13.09 -2.77 8.20
C ILE A 174 -13.23 -2.43 9.67
N ALA A 175 -12.79 -1.23 10.04
CA ALA A 175 -13.00 -0.67 11.37
C ALA A 175 -14.46 -0.21 11.54
N PRO A 176 -15.05 -0.33 12.74
CA PRO A 176 -16.44 0.04 13.02
C PRO A 176 -16.61 1.56 13.17
N VAL A 177 -16.29 2.31 12.12
CA VAL A 177 -16.30 3.76 12.10
C VAL A 177 -16.72 4.32 10.76
N LEU A 178 -17.37 5.48 10.76
CA LEU A 178 -17.64 6.33 9.61
C LEU A 178 -16.81 7.59 9.73
N ILE A 179 -16.09 7.96 8.68
CA ILE A 179 -15.19 9.13 8.68
C ILE A 179 -15.77 10.26 7.81
N GLY A 180 -16.25 9.94 6.62
CA GLY A 180 -16.74 10.94 5.67
C GLY A 180 -15.64 11.79 5.06
N GLY A 181 -16.01 12.99 4.59
CA GLY A 181 -15.09 13.94 3.98
C GLY A 181 -14.82 13.67 2.50
N LYS A 182 -15.21 14.63 1.63
CA LYS A 182 -15.01 14.53 0.17
C LYS A 182 -13.54 14.36 -0.22
N ASN A 183 -12.64 15.04 0.48
CA ASN A 183 -11.21 15.08 0.19
C ASN A 183 -10.39 14.13 1.10
N THR A 184 -11.04 13.36 1.96
CA THR A 184 -10.38 12.31 2.74
C THR A 184 -10.11 11.11 1.85
N SER A 185 -8.86 10.64 1.82
CA SER A 185 -8.43 9.53 0.95
C SER A 185 -9.28 8.28 1.20
N SER A 186 -9.70 7.66 0.11
CA SER A 186 -10.42 6.38 0.12
C SER A 186 -9.52 5.24 -0.34
N LEU A 187 -10.04 4.02 -0.23
CA LEU A 187 -9.32 2.81 -0.65
C LEU A 187 -8.82 2.93 -2.10
N ILE A 188 -9.64 3.49 -2.97
CA ILE A 188 -9.35 3.73 -4.39
C ILE A 188 -9.70 5.18 -4.69
N ASP A 189 -8.69 5.99 -5.02
CA ASP A 189 -8.85 7.36 -5.48
C ASP A 189 -8.45 7.47 -6.96
N GLY A 190 -8.84 8.55 -7.60
CA GLY A 190 -8.49 8.85 -8.98
C GLY A 190 -9.58 9.63 -9.71
N PRO A 191 -9.42 9.83 -11.02
CA PRO A 191 -10.43 10.52 -11.82
C PRO A 191 -11.74 9.72 -11.88
N SER A 192 -12.85 10.45 -11.76
CA SER A 192 -14.19 9.85 -11.88
C SER A 192 -14.42 9.29 -13.29
N ILE A 193 -15.21 8.22 -13.36
CA ILE A 193 -15.74 7.70 -14.62
C ILE A 193 -16.74 8.72 -15.18
N VAL A 194 -16.53 9.14 -16.42
CA VAL A 194 -17.36 10.17 -17.08
C VAL A 194 -18.11 9.64 -18.31
N SER A 195 -17.77 8.43 -18.78
CA SER A 195 -18.42 7.80 -19.95
C SER A 195 -18.73 6.33 -19.72
N LYS A 196 -19.64 5.76 -20.54
CA LYS A 196 -19.98 4.34 -20.45
C LYS A 196 -18.83 3.43 -20.86
N GLU A 197 -17.98 3.87 -21.76
CA GLU A 197 -16.80 3.14 -22.24
C GLU A 197 -15.78 2.91 -21.11
N GLU A 198 -15.75 3.82 -20.14
CA GLU A 198 -14.86 3.72 -18.98
C GLU A 198 -15.35 2.72 -17.91
N LEU A 199 -16.56 2.19 -18.02
CA LEU A 199 -17.08 1.16 -17.10
C LEU A 199 -16.20 -0.11 -17.09
N ASN A 200 -15.45 -0.37 -18.15
CA ASN A 200 -14.47 -1.46 -18.21
C ASN A 200 -13.27 -1.31 -17.22
N ARG A 201 -13.14 -0.12 -16.61
CA ARG A 201 -12.12 0.16 -15.58
C ARG A 201 -12.57 -0.26 -14.18
N LEU A 202 -13.84 -0.63 -14.00
CA LEU A 202 -14.34 -1.11 -12.70
C LEU A 202 -13.69 -2.45 -12.34
N GLY A 203 -13.31 -2.60 -11.09
CA GLY A 203 -12.90 -3.88 -10.52
C GLY A 203 -14.12 -4.67 -10.09
N ILE A 204 -14.36 -5.83 -10.70
CA ILE A 204 -15.43 -6.74 -10.30
C ILE A 204 -14.87 -7.72 -9.28
N LEU A 205 -15.59 -7.90 -8.16
CA LEU A 205 -15.13 -8.68 -7.03
C LEU A 205 -16.00 -9.93 -6.84
N ARG A 206 -15.34 -11.06 -6.54
CA ARG A 206 -15.99 -12.30 -6.08
C ARG A 206 -15.63 -12.55 -4.63
N LEU A 207 -16.61 -12.53 -3.74
CA LEU A 207 -16.40 -12.78 -2.31
C LEU A 207 -15.85 -14.18 -2.07
N GLN A 208 -14.76 -14.25 -1.29
CA GLN A 208 -14.14 -15.48 -0.83
C GLN A 208 -14.50 -15.77 0.64
N SER A 209 -14.38 -14.77 1.50
CA SER A 209 -14.82 -14.89 2.89
C SER A 209 -15.24 -13.55 3.48
N CYS A 210 -16.13 -13.65 4.48
CA CYS A 210 -16.55 -12.55 5.35
C CYS A 210 -16.42 -13.04 6.78
N GLU A 211 -15.54 -12.44 7.55
CA GLU A 211 -15.24 -12.86 8.93
C GLU A 211 -15.59 -11.71 9.89
N VAL A 212 -16.34 -12.04 10.95
CA VAL A 212 -16.57 -11.12 12.06
C VAL A 212 -15.38 -11.25 13.01
N LEU A 213 -14.66 -10.15 13.17
CA LEU A 213 -13.55 -10.04 14.11
C LEU A 213 -14.04 -9.48 15.46
N THR A 214 -13.19 -9.46 16.47
CA THR A 214 -13.57 -8.89 17.77
C THR A 214 -13.77 -7.37 17.68
N HIS A 215 -14.48 -6.79 18.64
CA HIS A 215 -14.77 -5.34 18.72
C HIS A 215 -15.45 -4.79 17.45
N SER A 216 -16.35 -5.57 16.83
CA SER A 216 -17.15 -5.16 15.66
C SER A 216 -16.34 -4.88 14.38
N TYR A 217 -15.08 -5.30 14.32
CA TYR A 217 -14.33 -5.30 13.08
C TYR A 217 -14.79 -6.40 12.14
N LEU A 218 -14.60 -6.20 10.83
CA LEU A 218 -14.86 -7.21 9.80
C LEU A 218 -13.60 -7.43 8.97
N ARG A 219 -13.43 -8.65 8.46
CA ARG A 219 -12.46 -8.96 7.42
C ARG A 219 -13.20 -9.46 6.19
N LEU A 220 -12.95 -8.83 5.04
CA LEU A 220 -13.52 -9.21 3.75
C LEU A 220 -12.40 -9.59 2.79
N ARG A 221 -12.52 -10.78 2.20
CA ARG A 221 -11.57 -11.25 1.17
C ARG A 221 -12.29 -11.49 -0.14
N TYR A 222 -11.71 -10.98 -1.23
CA TYR A 222 -12.24 -11.10 -2.58
C TYR A 222 -11.16 -11.48 -3.58
N ASP A 223 -11.56 -12.20 -4.63
CA ASP A 223 -10.82 -12.26 -5.87
C ASP A 223 -11.28 -11.14 -6.79
N VAL A 224 -10.34 -10.53 -7.54
CA VAL A 224 -10.65 -9.55 -8.57
C VAL A 224 -10.85 -10.29 -9.89
N ILE A 225 -12.02 -10.11 -10.51
CA ILE A 225 -12.33 -10.68 -11.82
C ILE A 225 -11.86 -9.69 -12.88
N ASN A 226 -10.63 -9.91 -13.40
CA ASN A 226 -10.02 -9.03 -14.40
C ASN A 226 -10.43 -9.31 -15.84
N SER A 227 -11.23 -10.34 -16.10
CA SER A 227 -11.71 -10.73 -17.44
C SER A 227 -13.20 -10.44 -17.55
N ILE A 228 -13.55 -9.51 -18.39
CA ILE A 228 -14.84 -9.41 -19.06
C ILE A 228 -14.55 -9.49 -20.57
#